data_bed5359d70126b7d65d15219b3efee71
#
_entry.id   bed5359d70126b7d65d15219b3efee71
#
_cell.length_a   1.000
_cell.length_b   1.000
_cell.length_c   1.000
_cell.angle_alpha   90.00
_cell.angle_beta   90.00
_cell.angle_gamma   90.00
#
_symmetry.space_group_name_H-M   'P 1'
#
loop_
_entity.id
_entity.type
_entity.pdbx_description
1 polymer ?
#
loop_
_entity_poly.entity_id
_entity_poly.type
_entity_poly.pdbx_seq_one_letter_code
_entity_poly.pdbx_strand_id
1 'polypeptide(L)'
;MSNVDVLKTRNQDFAQHFRQGDLVALPKLGMIIIACIDARVDPSAVFGLELGDAVVMRNNGGRVTPAIVEEITALSLLVGRVTGQETPGFHIVLMQHTKCGAQHFANPEFQAQIKDRTGIDVSASAITDPERDLLVDIDRLKDAPDLHGDLTVSAMLYDIETGVAREIAGTTSLADLRAAGAE
;
A
#
# COMPACT_ATOMS: atom_id res chain seq x y z
N MET A 1 26.98 3.88 -20.65
CA MET A 1 25.55 3.53 -20.68
C MET A 1 24.90 4.24 -19.50
N SER A 2 23.92 5.08 -19.74
CA SER A 2 23.21 5.76 -18.64
C SER A 2 22.22 4.81 -17.96
N ASN A 3 21.77 5.16 -16.73
CA ASN A 3 20.73 4.35 -16.05
C ASN A 3 19.45 4.25 -16.89
N VAL A 4 19.12 5.29 -17.64
CA VAL A 4 17.96 5.30 -18.54
C VAL A 4 18.15 4.35 -19.72
N ASP A 5 19.37 4.19 -20.26
CA ASP A 5 19.62 3.23 -21.32
C ASP A 5 19.39 1.79 -20.87
N VAL A 6 19.72 1.47 -19.60
CA VAL A 6 19.41 0.17 -19.00
C VAL A 6 17.90 -0.09 -19.00
N LEU A 7 17.10 0.93 -18.58
CA LEU A 7 15.64 0.79 -18.57
C LEU A 7 15.07 0.61 -19.98
N LYS A 8 15.55 1.36 -20.96
CA LYS A 8 15.13 1.22 -22.37
C LYS A 8 15.40 -0.18 -22.90
N THR A 9 16.60 -0.71 -22.65
CA THR A 9 16.97 -2.07 -23.11
C THR A 9 16.06 -3.14 -22.49
N ARG A 10 15.84 -3.07 -21.18
CA ARG A 10 14.93 -4.00 -20.48
C ARG A 10 13.49 -3.87 -20.97
N ASN A 11 13.02 -2.65 -21.26
CA ASN A 11 11.67 -2.45 -21.79
C ASN A 11 11.54 -2.98 -23.23
N GLN A 12 12.56 -2.86 -24.07
CA GLN A 12 12.56 -3.46 -25.41
C GLN A 12 12.43 -4.99 -25.34
N ASP A 13 13.13 -5.62 -24.41
CA ASP A 13 13.03 -7.07 -24.20
C ASP A 13 11.62 -7.45 -23.69
N PHE A 14 11.12 -6.75 -22.68
CA PHE A 14 9.76 -6.93 -22.18
C PHE A 14 8.72 -6.80 -23.30
N ALA A 15 8.82 -5.77 -24.14
CA ALA A 15 7.86 -5.50 -25.22
C ALA A 15 7.81 -6.62 -26.28
N GLN A 16 8.93 -7.32 -26.53
CA GLN A 16 8.97 -8.45 -27.46
C GLN A 16 8.10 -9.64 -26.98
N HIS A 17 7.97 -9.79 -25.67
CA HIS A 17 7.21 -10.88 -25.02
C HIS A 17 5.83 -10.45 -24.52
N PHE A 18 5.49 -9.16 -24.63
CA PHE A 18 4.23 -8.62 -24.14
C PHE A 18 3.05 -9.18 -24.96
N ARG A 19 2.06 -9.77 -24.25
CA ARG A 19 0.87 -10.39 -24.84
C ARG A 19 -0.45 -9.97 -24.16
N GLN A 20 -0.40 -8.90 -23.35
CA GLN A 20 -1.48 -8.50 -22.45
C GLN A 20 -2.06 -7.13 -22.84
N GLY A 21 -2.17 -6.84 -24.16
CA GLY A 21 -2.65 -5.56 -24.66
C GLY A 21 -4.16 -5.31 -24.44
N ASP A 22 -4.88 -6.31 -23.99
CA ASP A 22 -6.33 -6.31 -23.69
C ASP A 22 -6.66 -6.20 -22.19
N LEU A 23 -5.64 -5.96 -21.34
CA LEU A 23 -5.88 -5.76 -19.89
C LEU A 23 -6.83 -4.59 -19.65
N VAL A 24 -7.82 -4.84 -18.81
CA VAL A 24 -8.71 -3.79 -18.31
C VAL A 24 -8.10 -3.06 -17.13
N ALA A 25 -8.55 -1.82 -16.89
CA ALA A 25 -8.00 -1.00 -15.79
C ALA A 25 -8.36 -1.53 -14.37
N LEU A 26 -9.33 -2.46 -14.28
CA LEU A 26 -9.74 -3.05 -13.01
C LEU A 26 -8.75 -4.13 -12.57
N PRO A 27 -8.30 -4.13 -11.32
CA PRO A 27 -7.42 -5.18 -10.82
C PRO A 27 -8.17 -6.53 -10.76
N LYS A 28 -7.59 -7.58 -11.38
CA LYS A 28 -8.19 -8.92 -11.47
C LYS A 28 -8.52 -9.53 -10.11
N LEU A 29 -7.66 -9.27 -9.11
CA LEU A 29 -7.85 -9.80 -7.74
C LEU A 29 -8.72 -8.89 -6.87
N GLY A 30 -9.19 -7.74 -7.37
CA GLY A 30 -9.93 -6.77 -6.56
C GLY A 30 -9.12 -6.25 -5.37
N MET A 31 -7.79 -6.17 -5.49
CA MET A 31 -6.89 -5.84 -4.39
C MET A 31 -6.21 -4.48 -4.57
N ILE A 32 -6.00 -3.82 -3.43
CA ILE A 32 -5.10 -2.66 -3.27
C ILE A 32 -4.03 -3.06 -2.24
N ILE A 33 -2.76 -3.04 -2.64
CA ILE A 33 -1.65 -3.33 -1.74
C ILE A 33 -0.93 -2.04 -1.39
N ILE A 34 -0.82 -1.74 -0.09
CA ILE A 34 -0.10 -0.57 0.43
C ILE A 34 1.23 -1.05 1.01
N ALA A 35 2.34 -0.58 0.45
CA ALA A 35 3.67 -1.05 0.82
C ALA A 35 4.70 0.09 0.91
N CYS A 36 5.86 -0.21 1.52
CA CYS A 36 6.97 0.73 1.56
C CYS A 36 7.59 0.97 0.17
N ILE A 37 8.12 2.19 -0.05
CA ILE A 37 8.91 2.53 -1.26
C ILE A 37 10.30 1.88 -1.28
N ASP A 38 10.71 1.18 -0.23
CA ASP A 38 12.01 0.50 -0.15
C ASP A 38 12.21 -0.42 -1.36
N ALA A 39 13.31 -0.25 -2.08
CA ALA A 39 13.58 -1.00 -3.32
C ALA A 39 13.67 -2.53 -3.13
N ARG A 40 13.86 -3.00 -1.89
CA ARG A 40 13.89 -4.43 -1.53
C ARG A 40 12.49 -5.02 -1.33
N VAL A 41 11.44 -4.19 -1.33
CA VAL A 41 10.07 -4.54 -0.95
C VAL A 41 9.13 -4.19 -2.08
N ASP A 42 9.21 -4.96 -3.17
CA ASP A 42 8.27 -4.84 -4.29
C ASP A 42 7.17 -5.89 -4.16
N PRO A 43 5.90 -5.50 -3.93
CA PRO A 43 4.81 -6.46 -3.79
C PRO A 43 4.66 -7.41 -4.98
N SER A 44 4.93 -6.93 -6.20
CA SER A 44 4.83 -7.80 -7.38
C SER A 44 5.88 -8.91 -7.34
N ALA A 45 7.09 -8.59 -6.90
CA ALA A 45 8.15 -9.60 -6.76
C ALA A 45 7.89 -10.53 -5.55
N VAL A 46 7.41 -9.97 -4.41
CA VAL A 46 7.19 -10.72 -3.16
C VAL A 46 6.03 -11.71 -3.30
N PHE A 47 4.93 -11.30 -3.93
CA PHE A 47 3.71 -12.11 -4.06
C PHE A 47 3.52 -12.75 -5.43
N GLY A 48 4.47 -12.55 -6.37
CA GLY A 48 4.36 -13.09 -7.72
C GLY A 48 3.20 -12.50 -8.52
N LEU A 49 2.89 -11.21 -8.32
CA LEU A 49 1.78 -10.57 -9.04
C LEU A 49 2.12 -10.40 -10.52
N GLU A 50 1.13 -10.68 -11.35
CA GLU A 50 1.16 -10.37 -12.77
C GLU A 50 0.59 -8.97 -13.05
N LEU A 51 0.83 -8.45 -14.25
CA LEU A 51 0.22 -7.20 -14.69
C LEU A 51 -1.31 -7.27 -14.64
N GLY A 52 -1.91 -6.29 -13.99
CA GLY A 52 -3.36 -6.20 -13.84
C GLY A 52 -3.94 -6.96 -12.64
N ASP A 53 -3.13 -7.63 -11.81
CA ASP A 53 -3.65 -8.38 -10.66
C ASP A 53 -4.13 -7.46 -9.53
N ALA A 54 -3.34 -6.46 -9.16
CA ALA A 54 -3.63 -5.59 -8.05
C ALA A 54 -3.19 -4.14 -8.31
N VAL A 55 -3.81 -3.19 -7.64
CA VAL A 55 -3.29 -1.83 -7.51
C VAL A 55 -2.21 -1.84 -6.42
N VAL A 56 -1.05 -1.25 -6.69
CA VAL A 56 0.04 -1.16 -5.71
C VAL A 56 0.32 0.31 -5.41
N MET A 57 0.10 0.72 -4.16
CA MET A 57 0.40 2.04 -3.64
C MET A 57 1.64 1.97 -2.75
N ARG A 58 2.60 2.90 -2.93
CA ARG A 58 3.85 2.85 -2.17
C ARG A 58 4.22 4.23 -1.65
N ASN A 59 4.56 4.29 -0.37
CA ASN A 59 5.05 5.51 0.27
C ASN A 59 6.14 5.20 1.30
N ASN A 60 6.68 6.24 1.93
CA ASN A 60 7.63 6.07 3.04
C ASN A 60 6.98 5.27 4.17
N GLY A 61 7.55 4.12 4.49
CA GLY A 61 7.09 3.23 5.56
C GLY A 61 5.87 2.36 5.21
N GLY A 62 5.27 2.49 4.01
CA GLY A 62 4.05 1.74 3.66
C GLY A 62 2.87 2.07 4.57
N ARG A 63 2.75 3.35 5.00
CA ARG A 63 1.77 3.79 6.00
C ARG A 63 0.47 4.26 5.37
N VAL A 64 -0.64 4.06 6.06
CA VAL A 64 -1.92 4.70 5.73
C VAL A 64 -1.86 6.17 6.14
N THR A 65 -1.51 7.02 5.19
CA THR A 65 -1.51 8.48 5.34
C THR A 65 -2.81 9.08 4.81
N PRO A 66 -3.15 10.35 5.11
CA PRO A 66 -4.32 11.00 4.50
C PRO A 66 -4.34 10.91 2.97
N ALA A 67 -3.18 11.08 2.32
CA ALA A 67 -3.07 10.94 0.87
C ALA A 67 -3.43 9.53 0.35
N ILE A 68 -3.06 8.48 1.08
CA ILE A 68 -3.46 7.10 0.74
C ILE A 68 -4.98 6.92 0.86
N VAL A 69 -5.61 7.48 1.89
CA VAL A 69 -7.08 7.44 2.05
C VAL A 69 -7.77 8.16 0.89
N GLU A 70 -7.28 9.35 0.52
CA GLU A 70 -7.78 10.13 -0.62
C GLU A 70 -7.67 9.34 -1.94
N GLU A 71 -6.54 8.68 -2.20
CA GLU A 71 -6.31 7.86 -3.39
C GLU A 71 -7.24 6.62 -3.43
N ILE A 72 -7.45 5.93 -2.30
CA ILE A 72 -8.38 4.80 -2.22
C ILE A 72 -9.81 5.28 -2.49
N THR A 73 -10.21 6.40 -1.90
CA THR A 73 -11.54 7.00 -2.10
C THR A 73 -11.76 7.35 -3.57
N ALA A 74 -10.81 8.07 -4.17
CA ALA A 74 -10.88 8.46 -5.58
C ALA A 74 -10.93 7.24 -6.51
N LEU A 75 -10.10 6.22 -6.25
CA LEU A 75 -10.10 4.98 -7.02
C LEU A 75 -11.44 4.24 -6.89
N SER A 76 -12.00 4.14 -5.69
CA SER A 76 -13.29 3.48 -5.46
C SER A 76 -14.42 4.17 -6.24
N LEU A 77 -14.46 5.50 -6.23
CA LEU A 77 -15.44 6.28 -7.00
C LEU A 77 -15.24 6.09 -8.51
N LEU A 78 -14.00 6.09 -8.99
CA LEU A 78 -13.69 5.86 -10.41
C LEU A 78 -14.16 4.48 -10.86
N VAL A 79 -13.83 3.45 -10.07
CA VAL A 79 -14.23 2.07 -10.37
C VAL A 79 -15.76 1.92 -10.33
N GLY A 80 -16.42 2.48 -9.33
CA GLY A 80 -17.87 2.51 -9.23
C GLY A 80 -18.53 3.11 -10.48
N ARG A 81 -17.98 4.24 -10.96
CA ARG A 81 -18.46 4.89 -12.20
C ARG A 81 -18.26 4.02 -13.45
N VAL A 82 -17.14 3.32 -13.55
CA VAL A 82 -16.81 2.50 -14.74
C VAL A 82 -17.60 1.19 -14.76
N THR A 83 -17.83 0.58 -13.60
CA THR A 83 -18.50 -0.72 -13.47
C THR A 83 -20.01 -0.60 -13.27
N GLY A 84 -20.51 0.57 -12.90
CA GLY A 84 -21.90 0.78 -12.47
C GLY A 84 -22.17 0.20 -11.07
N GLN A 85 -21.16 -0.19 -10.32
CA GLN A 85 -21.29 -0.64 -8.93
C GLN A 85 -21.25 0.57 -7.99
N GLU A 86 -22.22 0.68 -7.10
CA GLU A 86 -22.30 1.80 -6.16
C GLU A 86 -21.09 1.78 -5.17
N THR A 87 -20.64 0.59 -4.80
CA THR A 87 -19.50 0.35 -3.90
C THR A 87 -18.66 -0.82 -4.41
N PRO A 88 -17.59 -0.55 -5.17
CA PRO A 88 -16.65 -1.62 -5.52
C PRO A 88 -15.92 -2.09 -4.27
N GLY A 89 -16.14 -3.34 -3.88
CA GLY A 89 -15.46 -3.96 -2.75
C GLY A 89 -14.01 -4.29 -3.11
N PHE A 90 -13.06 -3.46 -2.65
CA PHE A 90 -11.65 -3.80 -2.69
C PHE A 90 -11.21 -4.48 -1.40
N HIS A 91 -10.25 -5.39 -1.54
CA HIS A 91 -9.47 -5.91 -0.43
C HIS A 91 -8.15 -5.12 -0.29
N ILE A 92 -7.97 -4.43 0.84
CA ILE A 92 -6.77 -3.66 1.14
C ILE A 92 -5.79 -4.56 1.90
N VAL A 93 -4.60 -4.76 1.35
CA VAL A 93 -3.50 -5.47 2.01
C VAL A 93 -2.47 -4.45 2.48
N LEU A 94 -2.30 -4.33 3.78
CA LEU A 94 -1.21 -3.54 4.37
C LEU A 94 0.03 -4.41 4.46
N MET A 95 1.14 -3.99 3.84
CA MET A 95 2.39 -4.73 3.84
C MET A 95 3.51 -3.86 4.40
N GLN A 96 3.93 -4.16 5.62
CA GLN A 96 5.16 -3.61 6.20
C GLN A 96 6.29 -4.63 6.13
N HIS A 97 7.50 -4.20 6.46
CA HIS A 97 8.68 -5.07 6.38
C HIS A 97 9.68 -4.82 7.51
N THR A 98 10.49 -5.84 7.79
CA THR A 98 11.59 -5.73 8.76
C THR A 98 12.68 -4.78 8.25
N LYS A 99 13.44 -4.16 9.17
CA LYS A 99 14.56 -3.25 8.86
C LYS A 99 14.19 -2.12 7.89
N CYS A 100 13.02 -1.54 8.08
CA CYS A 100 12.52 -0.42 7.28
C CYS A 100 13.32 0.86 7.55
N GLY A 101 13.74 1.55 6.49
CA GLY A 101 14.43 2.84 6.63
C GLY A 101 13.56 3.93 7.28
N ALA A 102 12.24 3.82 7.22
CA ALA A 102 11.31 4.75 7.87
C ALA A 102 11.35 4.70 9.41
N GLN A 103 12.06 3.74 10.02
CA GLN A 103 12.39 3.75 11.44
C GLN A 103 13.20 4.99 11.85
N HIS A 104 14.01 5.53 10.95
CA HIS A 104 14.73 6.79 11.19
C HIS A 104 13.78 7.98 11.38
N PHE A 105 12.58 7.94 10.79
CA PHE A 105 11.57 8.98 11.01
C PHE A 105 10.93 8.95 12.39
N ALA A 106 11.19 7.93 13.21
CA ALA A 106 10.78 7.91 14.62
C ALA A 106 11.69 8.77 15.51
N ASN A 107 12.86 9.21 15.03
CA ASN A 107 13.76 10.08 15.77
C ASN A 107 13.28 11.54 15.71
N PRO A 108 12.94 12.19 16.87
CA PRO A 108 12.42 13.56 16.88
C PRO A 108 13.40 14.61 16.33
N GLU A 109 14.72 14.42 16.56
CA GLU A 109 15.73 15.34 16.04
C GLU A 109 15.79 15.29 14.52
N PHE A 110 15.69 14.09 13.94
CA PHE A 110 15.67 13.93 12.50
C PHE A 110 14.36 14.46 11.87
N GLN A 111 13.23 14.28 12.53
CA GLN A 111 11.95 14.91 12.12
C GLN A 111 12.09 16.45 12.09
N ALA A 112 12.60 17.06 13.18
CA ALA A 112 12.83 18.49 13.25
C ALA A 112 13.77 18.97 12.13
N GLN A 113 14.87 18.26 11.89
CA GLN A 113 15.82 18.58 10.84
C GLN A 113 15.19 18.56 9.44
N ILE A 114 14.33 17.58 9.14
CA ILE A 114 13.60 17.50 7.85
C ILE A 114 12.63 18.68 7.75
N LYS A 115 11.85 18.92 8.81
CA LYS A 115 10.83 19.99 8.84
C LYS A 115 11.48 21.38 8.67
N ASP A 116 12.59 21.65 9.35
CA ASP A 116 13.30 22.93 9.24
C ASP A 116 13.87 23.18 7.84
N ARG A 117 14.34 22.12 7.17
CA ARG A 117 14.94 22.24 5.82
C ARG A 117 13.91 22.27 4.70
N THR A 118 12.76 21.62 4.87
CA THR A 118 11.83 21.34 3.76
C THR A 118 10.39 21.76 4.03
N GLY A 119 10.03 22.05 5.28
CA GLY A 119 8.65 22.24 5.69
C GLY A 119 7.83 20.95 5.82
N ILE A 120 8.40 19.79 5.46
CA ILE A 120 7.69 18.51 5.42
C ILE A 120 7.66 17.88 6.82
N ASP A 121 6.47 17.42 7.24
CA ASP A 121 6.29 16.60 8.43
C ASP A 121 6.27 15.12 8.03
N VAL A 122 7.25 14.35 8.53
CA VAL A 122 7.39 12.92 8.23
C VAL A 122 6.89 12.01 9.36
N SER A 123 6.31 12.57 10.41
CA SER A 123 5.84 11.82 11.59
C SER A 123 4.83 10.73 11.24
N ALA A 124 3.91 11.02 10.31
CA ALA A 124 2.92 10.04 9.84
C ALA A 124 3.52 8.85 9.09
N SER A 125 4.76 8.99 8.58
CA SER A 125 5.50 7.93 7.88
C SER A 125 6.47 7.17 8.80
N ALA A 126 6.57 7.54 10.08
CA ALA A 126 7.46 6.88 11.03
C ALA A 126 7.04 5.43 11.30
N ILE A 127 8.02 4.55 11.39
CA ILE A 127 7.86 3.17 11.85
C ILE A 127 8.55 3.05 13.20
N THR A 128 7.80 2.62 14.22
CA THR A 128 8.32 2.38 15.58
C THR A 128 8.36 0.88 15.90
N ASP A 129 7.27 0.20 15.58
CA ASP A 129 7.08 -1.23 15.71
C ASP A 129 6.21 -1.67 14.52
N PRO A 130 6.75 -2.40 13.54
CA PRO A 130 6.02 -2.70 12.31
C PRO A 130 4.70 -3.45 12.54
N GLU A 131 4.61 -4.35 13.53
CA GLU A 131 3.37 -5.07 13.81
C GLU A 131 2.31 -4.17 14.41
N ARG A 132 2.68 -3.38 15.41
CA ARG A 132 1.81 -2.39 16.02
C ARG A 132 1.38 -1.31 15.02
N ASP A 133 2.31 -0.86 14.19
CA ASP A 133 2.06 0.17 13.19
C ASP A 133 1.08 -0.31 12.11
N LEU A 134 1.07 -1.61 11.76
CA LEU A 134 0.04 -2.22 10.91
C LEU A 134 -1.35 -2.13 11.54
N LEU A 135 -1.47 -2.41 12.85
CA LEU A 135 -2.76 -2.30 13.55
C LEU A 135 -3.24 -0.85 13.63
N VAL A 136 -2.33 0.10 13.87
CA VAL A 136 -2.64 1.54 13.81
C VAL A 136 -3.13 1.95 12.42
N ASP A 137 -2.55 1.39 11.36
CA ASP A 137 -2.97 1.69 10.00
C ASP A 137 -4.32 1.06 9.63
N ILE A 138 -4.68 -0.10 10.20
CA ILE A 138 -6.05 -0.65 10.13
C ILE A 138 -7.04 0.32 10.81
N ASP A 139 -6.70 0.82 12.00
CA ASP A 139 -7.55 1.81 12.70
C ASP A 139 -7.73 3.10 11.88
N ARG A 140 -6.68 3.58 11.22
CA ARG A 140 -6.78 4.75 10.32
C ARG A 140 -7.74 4.53 9.15
N LEU A 141 -7.75 3.32 8.54
CA LEU A 141 -8.73 2.97 7.51
C LEU A 141 -10.14 2.89 8.08
N LYS A 142 -10.30 2.24 9.24
CA LYS A 142 -11.58 2.13 9.95
C LYS A 142 -12.18 3.50 10.25
N ASP A 143 -11.34 4.44 10.73
CA ASP A 143 -11.77 5.77 11.17
C ASP A 143 -11.96 6.77 10.01
N ALA A 144 -11.55 6.41 8.78
CA ALA A 144 -11.72 7.24 7.59
C ALA A 144 -13.20 7.25 7.14
N PRO A 145 -13.93 8.38 7.25
CA PRO A 145 -15.37 8.42 6.99
C PRO A 145 -15.72 8.24 5.52
N ASP A 146 -14.80 8.59 4.62
CA ASP A 146 -15.00 8.54 3.18
C ASP A 146 -14.80 7.12 2.59
N LEU A 147 -14.28 6.19 3.39
CA LEU A 147 -14.11 4.80 2.97
C LEU A 147 -15.37 3.98 3.27
N HIS A 148 -15.87 3.28 2.24
CA HIS A 148 -17.06 2.46 2.37
C HIS A 148 -16.83 1.24 3.28
N GLY A 149 -17.87 0.86 4.04
CA GLY A 149 -17.81 -0.26 4.99
C GLY A 149 -17.53 -1.64 4.37
N ASP A 150 -17.87 -1.84 3.10
CA ASP A 150 -17.65 -3.10 2.36
C ASP A 150 -16.18 -3.33 1.98
N LEU A 151 -15.32 -2.32 2.08
CA LEU A 151 -13.89 -2.52 1.93
C LEU A 151 -13.40 -3.47 3.02
N THR A 152 -12.59 -4.44 2.63
CA THR A 152 -11.95 -5.36 3.58
C THR A 152 -10.47 -5.03 3.73
N VAL A 153 -9.90 -5.33 4.89
CA VAL A 153 -8.48 -5.09 5.17
C VAL A 153 -7.84 -6.32 5.80
N SER A 154 -6.59 -6.57 5.44
CA SER A 154 -5.69 -7.50 6.13
C SER A 154 -4.30 -6.88 6.24
N ALA A 155 -3.46 -7.43 7.13
CA ALA A 155 -2.12 -6.91 7.36
C ALA A 155 -1.07 -8.03 7.37
N MET A 156 0.05 -7.77 6.69
CA MET A 156 1.17 -8.69 6.56
C MET A 156 2.50 -8.00 6.92
N LEU A 157 3.40 -8.75 7.53
CA LEU A 157 4.78 -8.33 7.76
C LEU A 157 5.72 -9.19 6.90
N TYR A 158 6.46 -8.53 6.02
CA TYR A 158 7.46 -9.15 5.17
C TYR A 158 8.85 -9.10 5.82
N ASP A 159 9.49 -10.23 5.94
CA ASP A 159 10.87 -10.33 6.42
C ASP A 159 11.83 -10.29 5.24
N ILE A 160 12.62 -9.22 5.16
CA ILE A 160 13.57 -9.01 4.04
C ILE A 160 14.77 -9.97 4.06
N GLU A 161 15.00 -10.72 5.15
CA GLU A 161 16.11 -11.67 5.26
C GLU A 161 15.70 -13.08 4.83
N THR A 162 14.46 -13.44 5.11
CA THR A 162 13.94 -14.79 4.80
C THR A 162 13.05 -14.83 3.57
N GLY A 163 12.53 -13.67 3.14
CA GLY A 163 11.56 -13.58 2.05
C GLY A 163 10.13 -14.02 2.45
N VAL A 164 9.89 -14.26 3.73
CA VAL A 164 8.58 -14.72 4.23
C VAL A 164 7.70 -13.51 4.55
N ALA A 165 6.47 -13.48 4.03
CA ALA A 165 5.42 -12.58 4.47
C ALA A 165 4.46 -13.35 5.39
N ARG A 166 4.31 -12.92 6.65
CA ARG A 166 3.40 -13.52 7.62
C ARG A 166 2.21 -12.62 7.88
N GLU A 167 1.06 -13.20 8.10
CA GLU A 167 -0.16 -12.48 8.49
C GLU A 167 -0.03 -11.96 9.94
N ILE A 168 -0.41 -10.68 10.12
CA ILE A 168 -0.50 -10.00 11.42
C ILE A 168 -1.95 -9.82 11.81
N ALA A 169 -2.81 -9.48 10.85
CA ALA A 169 -4.25 -9.39 11.02
C ALA A 169 -4.95 -10.03 9.82
N GLY A 170 -5.89 -10.93 10.11
CA GLY A 170 -6.73 -11.57 9.10
C GLY A 170 -7.73 -10.60 8.48
N THR A 171 -8.36 -11.04 7.40
CA THR A 171 -9.31 -10.24 6.64
C THR A 171 -10.56 -9.88 7.45
N THR A 172 -10.86 -8.59 7.54
CA THR A 172 -12.06 -8.05 8.21
C THR A 172 -12.61 -6.87 7.42
N SER A 173 -13.93 -6.67 7.38
CA SER A 173 -14.53 -5.49 6.75
C SER A 173 -14.39 -4.24 7.62
N LEU A 174 -14.35 -3.06 6.98
CA LEU A 174 -14.36 -1.79 7.74
C LEU A 174 -15.67 -1.61 8.52
N ALA A 175 -16.79 -2.17 8.03
CA ALA A 175 -18.06 -2.17 8.76
C ALA A 175 -17.98 -2.96 10.06
N ASP A 176 -17.42 -4.19 10.02
CA ASP A 176 -17.25 -5.02 11.23
C ASP A 176 -16.29 -4.37 12.24
N LEU A 177 -15.18 -3.79 11.75
CA LEU A 177 -14.24 -3.07 12.61
C LEU A 177 -14.89 -1.85 13.30
N ARG A 178 -15.76 -1.12 12.60
CA ARG A 178 -16.50 0.03 13.17
C ARG A 178 -17.52 -0.45 14.21
N ALA A 179 -18.22 -1.55 13.94
CA ALA A 179 -19.18 -2.12 14.87
C ALA A 179 -18.52 -2.59 16.18
N ALA A 180 -17.37 -3.29 16.08
CA ALA A 180 -16.61 -3.79 17.23
C ALA A 180 -16.03 -2.65 18.11
N GLY A 181 -15.76 -1.47 17.55
CA GLY A 181 -15.25 -0.31 18.30
C GLY A 181 -16.33 0.57 18.94
N ALA A 182 -17.62 0.25 18.74
CA ALA A 182 -18.75 1.00 19.28
C ALA A 182 -19.32 0.40 20.59
N GLU A 183 -18.80 -0.74 21.04
CA GLU A 183 -19.10 -1.38 22.33
C GLU A 183 -18.10 -0.94 23.42
#